data_390702e57bd22dec610b03f65e670d45
#
_entry.id   390702e57bd22dec610b03f65e670d45
#
_cell.length_a   1.000
_cell.length_b   1.000
_cell.length_c   1.000
_cell.angle_alpha   90.00
_cell.angle_beta   90.00
_cell.angle_gamma   90.00
#
_symmetry.space_group_name_H-M   'P 1'
#
loop_
_entity.id
_entity.type
_entity.pdbx_description
1 polymer ?
#
loop_
_entity_poly.entity_id
_entity_poly.type
_entity_poly.pdbx_seq_one_letter_code
_entity_poly.pdbx_strand_id
1 'polypeptide(L)'
;MSATKEKTYLKWYQKLAYGAGDLASNCSYGLVASFVLLYLTGTMGLDSAIIGSLMLASKVLDGISDVIFGTLIDRTHSKLGKARPWMLYGQVGVSLCLFLLFAIPAGSTTMQYIYFFVVYTALNAVFYTANNIAYSALTALITKNNNERVQLGSFRFMFAVITNIVMGFSVTGLVEKFGGGTAGWRTTALIFAIIGLVVNLSLIHISEPTRRVVIS
;
A
#
# COMPACT_ATOMS: atom_id res chain seq x y z
N MET A 1 16.62 -38.22 -11.10
CA MET A 1 15.29 -37.73 -10.74
C MET A 1 14.85 -36.74 -11.81
N SER A 2 13.93 -37.12 -12.68
CA SER A 2 13.38 -36.25 -13.73
C SER A 2 12.55 -35.18 -13.05
N ALA A 3 13.00 -33.92 -13.10
CA ALA A 3 12.19 -32.78 -12.64
C ALA A 3 10.97 -32.72 -13.57
N THR A 4 9.81 -33.08 -13.03
CA THR A 4 8.52 -32.92 -13.71
C THR A 4 8.38 -31.42 -14.02
N LYS A 5 8.42 -31.05 -15.31
CA LYS A 5 8.21 -29.64 -15.73
C LYS A 5 6.84 -29.21 -15.24
N GLU A 6 6.80 -28.41 -14.19
CA GLU A 6 5.55 -27.80 -13.70
C GLU A 6 4.90 -27.00 -14.81
N LYS A 7 3.59 -27.15 -14.96
CA LYS A 7 2.81 -26.43 -15.98
C LYS A 7 2.92 -24.92 -15.74
N THR A 8 3.31 -24.17 -16.78
CA THR A 8 3.38 -22.70 -16.75
C THR A 8 2.02 -22.12 -17.04
N TYR A 9 1.51 -21.26 -16.16
CA TYR A 9 0.18 -20.64 -16.26
C TYR A 9 0.26 -19.17 -16.71
N LEU A 10 1.38 -18.48 -16.43
CA LEU A 10 1.51 -17.05 -16.62
C LEU A 10 2.56 -16.68 -17.65
N LYS A 11 2.22 -15.76 -18.55
CA LYS A 11 3.15 -15.13 -19.48
C LYS A 11 3.98 -14.06 -18.74
N TRP A 12 5.19 -13.76 -19.25
CA TRP A 12 6.11 -12.83 -18.60
C TRP A 12 5.52 -11.43 -18.34
N TYR A 13 4.74 -10.90 -19.30
CA TYR A 13 4.09 -9.57 -19.15
C TYR A 13 2.99 -9.56 -18.07
N GLN A 14 2.35 -10.70 -17.80
CA GLN A 14 1.38 -10.83 -16.72
C GLN A 14 2.06 -10.79 -15.36
N LYS A 15 3.26 -11.38 -15.25
CA LYS A 15 4.10 -11.33 -14.05
C LYS A 15 4.59 -9.90 -13.79
N LEU A 16 5.01 -9.20 -14.84
CA LEU A 16 5.41 -7.79 -14.78
C LEU A 16 4.22 -6.90 -14.35
N ALA A 17 3.05 -7.07 -14.99
CA ALA A 17 1.85 -6.32 -14.65
C ALA A 17 1.39 -6.56 -13.20
N TYR A 18 1.51 -7.79 -12.72
CA TYR A 18 1.24 -8.11 -11.32
C TYR A 18 2.23 -7.41 -10.39
N GLY A 19 3.54 -7.46 -10.66
CA GLY A 19 4.56 -6.77 -9.86
C GLY A 19 4.36 -5.26 -9.79
N ALA A 20 3.87 -4.64 -10.89
CA ALA A 20 3.57 -3.21 -10.94
C ALA A 20 2.50 -2.76 -9.93
N GLY A 21 1.70 -3.68 -9.36
CA GLY A 21 0.80 -3.36 -8.26
C GLY A 21 1.50 -2.92 -6.99
N ASP A 22 2.73 -3.38 -6.74
CA ASP A 22 3.53 -2.87 -5.63
C ASP A 22 4.03 -1.43 -5.85
N LEU A 23 4.13 -0.97 -7.08
CA LEU A 23 4.35 0.45 -7.35
C LEU A 23 3.21 1.29 -6.77
N ALA A 24 1.94 0.90 -6.99
CA ALA A 24 0.79 1.59 -6.43
C ALA A 24 0.81 1.64 -4.90
N SER A 25 1.02 0.47 -4.29
CA SER A 25 1.06 0.33 -2.83
C SER A 25 2.23 1.13 -2.22
N ASN A 26 3.41 1.08 -2.84
CA ASN A 26 4.58 1.80 -2.35
C ASN A 26 4.53 3.31 -2.65
N CYS A 27 3.87 3.76 -3.72
CA CYS A 27 3.60 5.19 -3.92
C CYS A 27 2.83 5.80 -2.74
N SER A 28 1.87 5.07 -2.19
CA SER A 28 1.08 5.55 -1.06
C SER A 28 1.77 5.27 0.27
N TYR A 29 2.10 4.01 0.54
CA TYR A 29 2.66 3.59 1.83
C TYR A 29 4.12 4.00 2.02
N GLY A 30 4.93 3.98 0.95
CA GLY A 30 6.34 4.38 0.99
C GLY A 30 6.52 5.84 1.39
N LEU A 31 5.60 6.75 0.98
CA LEU A 31 5.60 8.13 1.44
C LEU A 31 5.41 8.21 2.96
N VAL A 32 4.48 7.44 3.50
CA VAL A 32 4.24 7.38 4.95
C VAL A 32 5.45 6.78 5.67
N ALA A 33 5.92 5.62 5.22
CA ALA A 33 7.00 4.90 5.89
C ALA A 33 8.31 5.69 5.93
N SER A 34 8.63 6.46 4.88
CA SER A 34 9.91 7.17 4.75
C SER A 34 9.85 8.62 5.20
N PHE A 35 8.70 9.30 5.09
CA PHE A 35 8.65 10.75 5.21
C PHE A 35 7.69 11.28 6.28
N VAL A 36 6.78 10.47 6.82
CA VAL A 36 5.82 10.96 7.83
C VAL A 36 6.51 11.49 9.08
N LEU A 37 7.56 10.80 9.56
CA LEU A 37 8.31 11.25 10.71
C LEU A 37 9.02 12.58 10.43
N LEU A 38 9.65 12.71 9.27
CA LEU A 38 10.30 13.95 8.83
C LEU A 38 9.30 15.12 8.74
N TYR A 39 8.11 14.88 8.21
CA TYR A 39 7.04 15.87 8.14
C TYR A 39 6.60 16.33 9.54
N LEU A 40 6.32 15.38 10.44
CA LEU A 40 5.81 15.68 11.76
C LEU A 40 6.84 16.39 12.65
N THR A 41 8.09 15.97 12.59
CA THR A 41 9.17 16.56 13.41
C THR A 41 9.75 17.82 12.78
N GLY A 42 10.08 17.77 11.48
CA GLY A 42 10.75 18.85 10.78
C GLY A 42 9.84 20.01 10.39
N THR A 43 8.61 19.71 9.96
CA THR A 43 7.66 20.74 9.47
C THR A 43 6.66 21.15 10.54
N MET A 44 6.11 20.21 11.29
CA MET A 44 5.11 20.48 12.33
C MET A 44 5.73 20.78 13.70
N GLY A 45 7.02 20.45 13.91
CA GLY A 45 7.72 20.69 15.19
C GLY A 45 7.26 19.79 16.34
N LEU A 46 6.67 18.62 16.03
CA LEU A 46 6.19 17.69 17.04
C LEU A 46 7.33 16.84 17.61
N ASP A 47 7.20 16.41 18.86
CA ASP A 47 8.21 15.59 19.53
C ASP A 47 8.34 14.19 18.92
N SER A 48 9.55 13.82 18.53
CA SER A 48 9.85 12.56 17.85
C SER A 48 9.67 11.33 18.73
N ALA A 49 9.88 11.43 20.05
CA ALA A 49 9.71 10.31 20.96
C ALA A 49 8.22 9.96 21.14
N ILE A 50 7.37 10.98 21.22
CA ILE A 50 5.92 10.80 21.30
C ILE A 50 5.42 10.19 20.00
N ILE A 51 5.81 10.73 18.83
CA ILE A 51 5.41 10.18 17.53
C ILE A 51 5.87 8.73 17.39
N GLY A 52 7.12 8.43 17.71
CA GLY A 52 7.66 7.07 17.66
C GLY A 52 6.89 6.08 18.53
N SER A 53 6.49 6.49 19.74
CA SER A 53 5.67 5.64 20.61
C SER A 53 4.25 5.42 20.09
N LEU A 54 3.63 6.43 19.47
CA LEU A 54 2.33 6.30 18.80
C LEU A 54 2.41 5.37 17.57
N MET A 55 3.49 5.51 16.79
CA MET A 55 3.74 4.60 15.65
C MET A 55 3.92 3.16 16.12
N LEU A 56 4.65 2.93 17.22
CA LEU A 56 4.81 1.60 17.80
C LEU A 56 3.48 1.02 18.28
N ALA A 57 2.67 1.81 18.99
CA ALA A 57 1.34 1.40 19.43
C ALA A 57 0.44 1.02 18.23
N SER A 58 0.50 1.81 17.15
CA SER A 58 -0.21 1.49 15.90
C SER A 58 0.26 0.17 15.29
N LYS A 59 1.56 -0.16 15.36
CA LYS A 59 2.10 -1.43 14.84
C LYS A 59 1.61 -2.65 15.62
N VAL A 60 1.36 -2.52 16.91
CA VAL A 60 0.72 -3.60 17.69
C VAL A 60 -0.70 -3.84 17.21
N LEU A 61 -1.46 -2.78 16.95
CA LEU A 61 -2.81 -2.88 16.40
C LEU A 61 -2.82 -3.47 14.98
N ASP A 62 -1.81 -3.14 14.16
CA ASP A 62 -1.59 -3.68 12.82
C ASP A 62 -1.44 -5.21 12.87
N GLY A 63 -0.62 -5.75 13.76
CA GLY A 63 -0.47 -7.19 13.94
C GLY A 63 -1.77 -7.91 14.35
N ILE A 64 -2.63 -7.27 15.15
CA ILE A 64 -3.95 -7.82 15.50
C ILE A 64 -4.87 -7.80 14.26
N SER A 65 -4.87 -6.69 13.53
CA SER A 65 -5.71 -6.52 12.35
C SER A 65 -5.34 -7.47 11.20
N ASP A 66 -4.07 -7.85 11.06
CA ASP A 66 -3.61 -8.83 10.06
C ASP A 66 -4.38 -10.15 10.18
N VAL A 67 -4.56 -10.67 11.39
CA VAL A 67 -5.30 -11.92 11.64
C VAL A 67 -6.78 -11.75 11.32
N ILE A 68 -7.36 -10.62 11.69
CA ILE A 68 -8.78 -10.31 11.45
C ILE A 68 -9.03 -10.22 9.94
N PHE A 69 -8.25 -9.40 9.21
CA PHE A 69 -8.43 -9.22 7.77
C PHE A 69 -8.10 -10.48 6.98
N GLY A 70 -7.09 -11.28 7.39
CA GLY A 70 -6.83 -12.58 6.80
C GLY A 70 -8.07 -13.48 6.83
N THR A 71 -8.72 -13.59 7.99
CA THR A 71 -9.94 -14.37 8.16
C THR A 71 -11.12 -13.81 7.38
N LEU A 72 -11.30 -12.49 7.35
CA LEU A 72 -12.39 -11.84 6.62
C LEU A 72 -12.25 -12.04 5.10
N ILE A 73 -11.05 -11.91 4.56
CA ILE A 73 -10.78 -12.11 3.14
C ILE A 73 -11.05 -13.55 2.73
N ASP A 74 -10.65 -14.53 3.54
CA ASP A 74 -10.89 -15.96 3.26
C ASP A 74 -12.37 -16.30 3.23
N ARG A 75 -13.18 -15.66 4.07
CA ARG A 75 -14.64 -15.85 4.15
C ARG A 75 -15.42 -15.02 3.14
N THR A 76 -14.76 -14.11 2.42
CA THR A 76 -15.44 -13.22 1.48
C THR A 76 -15.93 -13.98 0.23
N HIS A 77 -17.21 -13.83 -0.08
CA HIS A 77 -17.84 -14.33 -1.29
C HIS A 77 -18.45 -13.15 -2.04
N SER A 78 -17.85 -12.72 -3.14
CA SER A 78 -18.37 -11.61 -3.94
C SER A 78 -18.30 -11.91 -5.44
N LYS A 79 -19.09 -11.15 -6.23
CA LYS A 79 -19.06 -11.23 -7.70
C LYS A 79 -17.67 -10.91 -8.29
N LEU A 80 -16.87 -10.12 -7.58
CA LEU A 80 -15.49 -9.76 -7.95
C LEU A 80 -14.44 -10.78 -7.47
N GLY A 81 -14.84 -11.83 -6.78
CA GLY A 81 -13.95 -12.79 -6.13
C GLY A 81 -13.64 -12.42 -4.68
N LYS A 82 -12.66 -13.13 -4.05
CA LYS A 82 -12.36 -12.97 -2.62
C LYS A 82 -11.49 -11.73 -2.33
N ALA A 83 -10.45 -11.49 -3.13
CA ALA A 83 -9.42 -10.50 -2.85
C ALA A 83 -9.71 -9.10 -3.42
N ARG A 84 -10.27 -9.02 -4.64
CA ARG A 84 -10.44 -7.75 -5.36
C ARG A 84 -11.24 -6.67 -4.64
N PRO A 85 -12.39 -6.96 -4.00
CA PRO A 85 -13.14 -5.91 -3.29
C PRO A 85 -12.31 -5.28 -2.17
N TRP A 86 -11.52 -6.09 -1.47
CA TRP A 86 -10.63 -5.60 -0.40
C TRP A 86 -9.49 -4.75 -0.93
N MET A 87 -8.92 -5.09 -2.11
CA MET A 87 -7.95 -4.25 -2.79
C MET A 87 -8.53 -2.91 -3.22
N LEU A 88 -9.75 -2.91 -3.77
CA LEU A 88 -10.43 -1.70 -4.23
C LEU A 88 -10.72 -0.74 -3.06
N TYR A 89 -11.47 -1.23 -2.07
CA TYR A 89 -11.86 -0.40 -0.92
C TYR A 89 -10.65 -0.05 -0.02
N GLY A 90 -9.73 -0.98 0.13
CA GLY A 90 -8.48 -0.75 0.87
C GLY A 90 -7.66 0.37 0.24
N GLN A 91 -7.47 0.36 -1.08
CA GLN A 91 -6.68 1.41 -1.74
C GLN A 91 -7.35 2.79 -1.69
N VAL A 92 -8.68 2.86 -1.83
CA VAL A 92 -9.41 4.13 -1.65
C VAL A 92 -9.20 4.68 -0.23
N GLY A 93 -9.31 3.81 0.77
CA GLY A 93 -9.06 4.19 2.16
C GLY A 93 -7.62 4.61 2.41
N VAL A 94 -6.62 3.89 1.85
CA VAL A 94 -5.20 4.27 1.93
C VAL A 94 -4.98 5.64 1.32
N SER A 95 -5.51 5.93 0.13
CA SER A 95 -5.33 7.21 -0.56
C SER A 95 -5.95 8.36 0.23
N LEU A 96 -7.14 8.15 0.81
CA LEU A 96 -7.80 9.15 1.64
C LEU A 96 -7.01 9.42 2.93
N CYS A 97 -6.62 8.37 3.66
CA CYS A 97 -5.86 8.50 4.88
C CYS A 97 -4.47 9.08 4.64
N LEU A 98 -3.82 8.77 3.50
CA LEU A 98 -2.56 9.37 3.10
C LEU A 98 -2.69 10.89 2.99
N PHE A 99 -3.70 11.39 2.28
CA PHE A 99 -3.95 12.82 2.19
C PHE A 99 -4.23 13.46 3.56
N LEU A 100 -5.10 12.85 4.37
CA LEU A 100 -5.43 13.33 5.71
C LEU A 100 -4.20 13.38 6.62
N LEU A 101 -3.30 12.41 6.53
CA LEU A 101 -2.10 12.32 7.36
C LEU A 101 -1.15 13.50 7.15
N PHE A 102 -1.09 14.04 5.93
CA PHE A 102 -0.32 15.24 5.60
C PHE A 102 -1.17 16.53 5.61
N ALA A 103 -2.44 16.43 5.99
CA ALA A 103 -3.37 17.54 6.11
C ALA A 103 -3.82 17.76 7.58
N ILE A 104 -2.90 17.58 8.53
CA ILE A 104 -3.20 17.77 9.96
C ILE A 104 -3.67 19.19 10.19
N PRO A 105 -4.84 19.40 10.85
CA PRO A 105 -5.37 20.71 11.10
C PRO A 105 -4.53 21.48 12.13
N ALA A 106 -4.50 22.80 12.00
CA ALA A 106 -3.92 23.66 13.02
C ALA A 106 -4.76 23.56 14.31
N GLY A 107 -4.07 23.40 15.45
CA GLY A 107 -4.74 23.23 16.74
C GLY A 107 -3.76 23.00 17.88
N SER A 108 -4.24 22.56 19.03
CA SER A 108 -3.36 22.19 20.13
C SER A 108 -2.49 20.98 19.77
N THR A 109 -1.29 20.94 20.33
CA THR A 109 -0.33 19.86 20.10
C THR A 109 -0.94 18.47 20.45
N THR A 110 -1.71 18.41 21.53
CA THR A 110 -2.43 17.19 21.93
C THR A 110 -3.42 16.73 20.86
N MET A 111 -4.20 17.67 20.28
CA MET A 111 -5.12 17.34 19.20
C MET A 111 -4.38 16.80 17.97
N GLN A 112 -3.23 17.36 17.63
CA GLN A 112 -2.40 16.92 16.52
C GLN A 112 -1.87 15.49 16.72
N TYR A 113 -1.44 15.12 17.93
CA TYR A 113 -1.04 13.76 18.27
C TYR A 113 -2.20 12.76 18.17
N ILE A 114 -3.37 13.12 18.70
CA ILE A 114 -4.57 12.26 18.62
C ILE A 114 -4.99 12.07 17.16
N TYR A 115 -5.05 13.15 16.39
CA TYR A 115 -5.39 13.11 14.97
C TYR A 115 -4.42 12.23 14.20
N PHE A 116 -3.11 12.45 14.40
CA PHE A 116 -2.06 11.62 13.80
C PHE A 116 -2.26 10.13 14.12
N PHE A 117 -2.42 9.79 15.40
CA PHE A 117 -2.58 8.40 15.83
C PHE A 117 -3.79 7.74 15.19
N VAL A 118 -4.94 8.39 15.17
CA VAL A 118 -6.18 7.86 14.59
C VAL A 118 -6.02 7.63 13.09
N VAL A 119 -5.54 8.63 12.34
CA VAL A 119 -5.41 8.55 10.89
C VAL A 119 -4.30 7.57 10.49
N TYR A 120 -3.17 7.58 11.20
CA TYR A 120 -2.05 6.67 10.97
C TYR A 120 -2.45 5.21 11.22
N THR A 121 -3.18 4.96 12.32
CA THR A 121 -3.68 3.61 12.65
C THR A 121 -4.74 3.16 11.65
N ALA A 122 -5.66 4.02 11.24
CA ALA A 122 -6.64 3.70 10.21
C ALA A 122 -5.95 3.36 8.86
N LEU A 123 -4.94 4.14 8.49
CA LEU A 123 -4.16 3.88 7.28
C LEU A 123 -3.47 2.51 7.34
N ASN A 124 -2.70 2.24 8.40
CA ASN A 124 -1.90 1.02 8.52
C ASN A 124 -2.77 -0.19 8.84
N ALA A 125 -3.42 -0.19 10.03
CA ALA A 125 -4.07 -1.36 10.59
C ALA A 125 -5.43 -1.69 9.95
N VAL A 126 -6.02 -0.80 9.14
CA VAL A 126 -7.30 -1.08 8.48
C VAL A 126 -7.12 -1.17 6.97
N PHE A 127 -6.82 -0.05 6.32
CA PHE A 127 -6.88 0.03 4.86
C PHE A 127 -5.68 -0.60 4.17
N TYR A 128 -4.48 -0.33 4.65
CA TYR A 128 -3.27 -0.90 4.06
C TYR A 128 -3.19 -2.41 4.31
N THR A 129 -3.46 -2.86 5.54
CA THR A 129 -3.52 -4.29 5.88
C THR A 129 -4.53 -5.02 5.02
N ALA A 130 -5.77 -4.52 4.90
CA ALA A 130 -6.78 -5.13 4.05
C ALA A 130 -6.34 -5.24 2.59
N ASN A 131 -5.74 -4.17 2.04
CA ASN A 131 -5.24 -4.15 0.66
C ASN A 131 -4.06 -5.12 0.46
N ASN A 132 -3.07 -5.09 1.34
CA ASN A 132 -1.84 -5.87 1.19
C ASN A 132 -2.06 -7.37 1.38
N ILE A 133 -2.89 -7.79 2.36
CA ILE A 133 -3.25 -9.20 2.55
C ILE A 133 -4.04 -9.71 1.34
N ALA A 134 -5.02 -8.93 0.86
CA ALA A 134 -5.79 -9.28 -0.32
C ALA A 134 -4.92 -9.42 -1.58
N TYR A 135 -3.96 -8.51 -1.76
CA TYR A 135 -3.01 -8.56 -2.86
C TYR A 135 -2.09 -9.78 -2.76
N SER A 136 -1.64 -10.12 -1.57
CA SER A 136 -0.82 -11.32 -1.33
C SER A 136 -1.61 -12.61 -1.57
N ALA A 137 -2.88 -12.67 -1.14
CA ALA A 137 -3.77 -13.79 -1.40
C ALA A 137 -4.02 -13.98 -2.92
N LEU A 138 -4.04 -12.91 -3.70
CA LEU A 138 -4.19 -12.97 -5.16
C LEU A 138 -3.09 -13.79 -5.83
N THR A 139 -1.84 -13.78 -5.31
CA THR A 139 -0.73 -14.62 -5.81
C THR A 139 -1.09 -16.09 -5.83
N ALA A 140 -1.71 -16.59 -4.75
CA ALA A 140 -2.12 -17.98 -4.64
C ALA A 140 -3.31 -18.34 -5.56
N LEU A 141 -4.14 -17.34 -5.89
CA LEU A 141 -5.31 -17.50 -6.77
C LEU A 141 -4.95 -17.45 -8.26
N ILE A 142 -3.85 -16.80 -8.64
CA ILE A 142 -3.43 -16.63 -10.04
C ILE A 142 -2.70 -17.84 -10.58
N THR A 143 -1.86 -18.50 -9.77
CA THR A 143 -1.07 -19.67 -10.22
C THR A 143 -0.94 -20.74 -9.15
N LYS A 144 -0.95 -22.01 -9.60
CA LYS A 144 -0.65 -23.18 -8.77
C LYS A 144 0.84 -23.59 -8.83
N ASN A 145 1.62 -22.99 -9.73
CA ASN A 145 3.04 -23.28 -9.91
C ASN A 145 3.86 -22.49 -8.86
N ASN A 146 4.63 -23.20 -8.04
CA ASN A 146 5.43 -22.58 -6.98
C ASN A 146 6.56 -21.69 -7.53
N ASN A 147 7.19 -22.06 -8.65
CA ASN A 147 8.22 -21.24 -9.28
C ASN A 147 7.64 -19.93 -9.80
N GLU A 148 6.41 -19.93 -10.33
CA GLU A 148 5.74 -18.70 -10.75
C GLU A 148 5.39 -17.81 -9.56
N ARG A 149 4.98 -18.37 -8.41
CA ARG A 149 4.74 -17.61 -7.18
C ARG A 149 5.99 -16.88 -6.69
N VAL A 150 7.15 -17.58 -6.73
CA VAL A 150 8.44 -16.97 -6.39
C VAL A 150 8.78 -15.84 -7.36
N GLN A 151 8.58 -16.04 -8.67
CA GLN A 151 8.81 -14.99 -9.68
C GLN A 151 7.88 -13.78 -9.45
N LEU A 152 6.61 -13.99 -9.16
CA LEU A 152 5.67 -12.90 -8.82
C LEU A 152 6.16 -12.10 -7.61
N GLY A 153 6.62 -12.78 -6.55
CA GLY A 153 7.22 -12.12 -5.39
C GLY A 153 8.48 -11.33 -5.73
N SER A 154 9.34 -11.85 -6.61
CA SER A 154 10.55 -11.15 -7.06
C SER A 154 10.22 -9.88 -7.86
N PHE A 155 9.24 -9.94 -8.76
CA PHE A 155 8.78 -8.75 -9.48
C PHE A 155 8.18 -7.70 -8.54
N ARG A 156 7.37 -8.11 -7.56
CA ARG A 156 6.85 -7.23 -6.52
C ARG A 156 7.98 -6.48 -5.80
N PHE A 157 8.97 -7.24 -5.31
CA PHE A 157 10.10 -6.67 -4.59
C PHE A 157 10.91 -5.69 -5.46
N MET A 158 11.17 -6.03 -6.72
CA MET A 158 11.85 -5.12 -7.67
C MET A 158 11.09 -3.79 -7.81
N PHE A 159 9.78 -3.83 -8.05
CA PHE A 159 8.97 -2.61 -8.18
C PHE A 159 8.92 -1.81 -6.88
N ALA A 160 8.83 -2.47 -5.72
CA ALA A 160 8.90 -1.80 -4.43
C ALA A 160 10.22 -1.04 -4.24
N VAL A 161 11.37 -1.68 -4.54
CA VAL A 161 12.69 -1.05 -4.44
C VAL A 161 12.81 0.13 -5.40
N ILE A 162 12.43 -0.03 -6.67
CA ILE A 162 12.47 1.06 -7.67
C ILE A 162 11.61 2.24 -7.21
N THR A 163 10.40 1.97 -6.73
CA THR A 163 9.50 3.03 -6.24
C THR A 163 10.11 3.78 -5.06
N ASN A 164 10.68 3.08 -4.09
CA ASN A 164 11.31 3.72 -2.94
C ASN A 164 12.52 4.57 -3.34
N ILE A 165 13.34 4.12 -4.29
CA ILE A 165 14.46 4.91 -4.83
C ILE A 165 13.95 6.18 -5.51
N VAL A 166 12.97 6.07 -6.40
CA VAL A 166 12.38 7.22 -7.09
C VAL A 166 11.78 8.21 -6.09
N MET A 167 11.07 7.73 -5.08
CA MET A 167 10.50 8.58 -4.03
C MET A 167 11.59 9.28 -3.20
N GLY A 168 12.66 8.57 -2.84
CA GLY A 168 13.79 9.13 -2.09
C GLY A 168 14.41 10.35 -2.77
N PHE A 169 14.47 10.34 -4.11
CA PHE A 169 15.02 11.46 -4.89
C PHE A 169 13.99 12.54 -5.23
N SER A 170 12.71 12.20 -5.33
CA SER A 170 11.69 13.11 -5.88
C SER A 170 10.86 13.84 -4.83
N VAL A 171 10.61 13.23 -3.67
CA VAL A 171 9.63 13.74 -2.70
C VAL A 171 10.04 15.10 -2.14
N THR A 172 11.28 15.26 -1.68
CA THR A 172 11.76 16.52 -1.11
C THR A 172 11.75 17.65 -2.12
N GLY A 173 12.19 17.38 -3.36
CA GLY A 173 12.15 18.36 -4.46
C GLY A 173 10.73 18.76 -4.85
N LEU A 174 9.77 17.83 -4.80
CA LEU A 174 8.36 18.13 -5.03
C LEU A 174 7.78 18.99 -3.91
N VAL A 175 8.08 18.67 -2.66
CA VAL A 175 7.65 19.46 -1.50
C VAL A 175 8.13 20.91 -1.63
N GLU A 176 9.40 21.13 -1.96
CA GLU A 176 9.97 22.47 -2.17
C GLU A 176 9.31 23.19 -3.35
N LYS A 177 9.13 22.49 -4.48
CA LYS A 177 8.48 23.05 -5.69
C LYS A 177 7.05 23.52 -5.42
N PHE A 178 6.32 22.85 -4.54
CA PHE A 178 4.95 23.21 -4.17
C PHE A 178 4.85 24.16 -2.97
N GLY A 179 5.91 24.93 -2.70
CA GLY A 179 5.92 25.99 -1.71
C GLY A 179 6.43 25.61 -0.32
N GLY A 180 6.96 24.39 -0.17
CA GLY A 180 7.51 23.90 1.10
C GLY A 180 6.48 23.79 2.24
N GLY A 181 6.97 23.61 3.46
CA GLY A 181 6.10 23.57 4.65
C GLY A 181 4.92 22.60 4.53
N THR A 182 3.87 22.84 5.29
CA THR A 182 2.67 21.98 5.30
C THR A 182 1.92 21.93 3.96
N ALA A 183 1.93 23.03 3.19
CA ALA A 183 1.28 23.10 1.89
C ALA A 183 1.97 22.22 0.86
N GLY A 184 3.31 22.25 0.79
CA GLY A 184 4.11 21.41 -0.08
C GLY A 184 3.93 19.92 0.22
N TRP A 185 3.95 19.54 1.50
CA TRP A 185 3.70 18.16 1.92
C TRP A 185 2.30 17.68 1.55
N ARG A 186 1.27 18.50 1.80
CA ARG A 186 -0.12 18.16 1.46
C ARG A 186 -0.33 17.94 -0.04
N THR A 187 0.23 18.84 -0.86
CA THR A 187 0.13 18.72 -2.33
C THR A 187 0.86 17.50 -2.84
N THR A 188 2.07 17.23 -2.32
CA THR A 188 2.84 16.04 -2.67
C THR A 188 2.10 14.77 -2.28
N ALA A 189 1.55 14.70 -1.06
CA ALA A 189 0.77 13.56 -0.61
C ALA A 189 -0.48 13.31 -1.48
N LEU A 190 -1.17 14.38 -1.91
CA LEU A 190 -2.32 14.27 -2.81
C LEU A 190 -1.92 13.67 -4.16
N ILE A 191 -0.80 14.11 -4.75
CA ILE A 191 -0.28 13.58 -6.01
C ILE A 191 0.01 12.07 -5.88
N PHE A 192 0.73 11.66 -4.84
CA PHE A 192 1.05 10.24 -4.62
C PHE A 192 -0.20 9.41 -4.29
N ALA A 193 -1.18 9.97 -3.58
CA ALA A 193 -2.46 9.31 -3.33
C ALA A 193 -3.24 9.04 -4.64
N ILE A 194 -3.28 10.01 -5.55
CA ILE A 194 -3.93 9.86 -6.86
C ILE A 194 -3.18 8.85 -7.73
N ILE A 195 -1.85 8.92 -7.79
CA ILE A 195 -1.03 7.95 -8.55
C ILE A 195 -1.27 6.53 -8.02
N GLY A 196 -1.19 6.33 -6.71
CA GLY A 196 -1.43 5.03 -6.09
C GLY A 196 -2.84 4.49 -6.38
N LEU A 197 -3.85 5.35 -6.32
CA LEU A 197 -5.23 4.98 -6.65
C LEU A 197 -5.38 4.55 -8.10
N VAL A 198 -4.91 5.36 -9.05
CA VAL A 198 -5.03 5.10 -10.49
C VAL A 198 -4.31 3.81 -10.89
N VAL A 199 -3.08 3.61 -10.41
CA VAL A 199 -2.29 2.40 -10.72
C VAL A 199 -2.93 1.15 -10.11
N ASN A 200 -3.44 1.22 -8.88
CA ASN A 200 -4.13 0.09 -8.26
C ASN A 200 -5.44 -0.27 -8.99
N LEU A 201 -6.24 0.72 -9.38
CA LEU A 201 -7.44 0.50 -10.18
C LEU A 201 -7.13 -0.15 -11.53
N SER A 202 -6.08 0.30 -12.21
CA SER A 202 -5.61 -0.30 -13.46
C SER A 202 -5.23 -1.77 -13.29
N LEU A 203 -4.56 -2.11 -12.17
CA LEU A 203 -4.20 -3.49 -11.84
C LEU A 203 -5.42 -4.40 -11.67
N ILE A 204 -6.45 -3.92 -11.00
CA ILE A 204 -7.69 -4.68 -10.80
C ILE A 204 -8.33 -5.03 -12.14
N HIS A 205 -8.34 -4.11 -13.10
CA HIS A 205 -8.86 -4.35 -14.45
C HIS A 205 -8.00 -5.34 -15.26
N ILE A 206 -6.67 -5.22 -15.21
CA ILE A 206 -5.74 -6.09 -15.94
C ILE A 206 -5.81 -7.55 -15.45
N SER A 207 -6.13 -7.77 -14.19
CA SER A 207 -6.25 -9.11 -13.61
C SER A 207 -7.56 -9.84 -13.98
N GLU A 208 -8.49 -9.22 -14.70
CA GLU A 208 -9.76 -9.85 -15.12
C GLU A 208 -9.62 -11.06 -16.07
N PRO A 209 -8.73 -11.08 -17.08
CA PRO A 209 -8.63 -12.21 -18.01
C PRO A 209 -8.18 -13.52 -17.36
N THR A 210 -7.46 -13.43 -16.24
CA THR A 210 -6.89 -14.61 -15.56
C THR A 210 -7.96 -15.50 -14.91
N ARG A 211 -9.15 -14.96 -14.65
CA ARG A 211 -10.28 -15.70 -14.07
C ARG A 211 -10.81 -16.82 -14.98
N ARG A 212 -10.71 -16.67 -16.30
CA ARG A 212 -11.18 -17.67 -17.28
C ARG A 212 -10.25 -18.88 -17.42
N VAL A 213 -8.98 -18.74 -17.05
CA VAL A 213 -7.96 -19.79 -17.23
C VAL A 213 -7.89 -20.77 -16.06
N VAL A 214 -8.35 -20.38 -14.87
CA VAL A 214 -8.25 -21.21 -13.64
C VAL A 214 -9.53 -22.03 -13.38
N ILE A 215 -10.62 -21.75 -14.09
CA ILE A 215 -11.92 -22.42 -13.90
C ILE A 215 -12.22 -23.48 -14.99
N SER A 216 -11.34 -23.64 -16.00
CA SER A 216 -11.45 -24.70 -17.03
C SER A 216 -10.54 -25.88 -16.74
#